data_52146d562619be0aac74973e1521a296
#
_entry.id   52146d562619be0aac74973e1521a296
#
_cell.length_a   1.000
_cell.length_b   1.000
_cell.length_c   1.000
_cell.angle_alpha   90.00
_cell.angle_beta   90.00
_cell.angle_gamma   90.00
#
_symmetry.space_group_name_H-M   'P 1'
#
loop_
_entity.id
_entity.type
_entity.pdbx_description
1 polymer ?
#
loop_
_entity_poly.entity_id
_entity_poly.type
_entity_poly.pdbx_seq_one_letter_code
_entity_poly.pdbx_strand_id
1 'polypeptide(L)' 'VVTQLQESQEVQDYAAAYSAMKPKQAAAIFEQMTNNLDLAARILKVMSADDRGAILGAMNSEVAAKITKIMDPEY' A
#
# COMPACT_ATOMS: atom_id res chain seq x y z
N VAL A 1 4.00 23.57 -2.39
CA VAL A 1 4.45 23.23 -1.09
C VAL A 1 3.67 22.13 -0.44
N VAL A 2 2.39 22.32 -0.35
CA VAL A 2 1.53 21.31 0.23
C VAL A 2 1.53 20.05 -0.62
N THR A 3 1.79 20.21 -1.88
CA THR A 3 1.72 19.09 -2.81
C THR A 3 2.70 17.99 -2.47
N GLN A 4 3.74 18.31 -1.73
CA GLN A 4 4.71 17.27 -1.35
C GLN A 4 4.09 16.22 -0.45
N LEU A 5 2.94 16.53 0.16
CA LEU A 5 2.25 15.58 1.02
C LEU A 5 1.26 14.72 0.25
N GLN A 6 1.10 14.97 -1.03
CA GLN A 6 0.18 14.23 -1.88
C GLN A 6 0.94 13.35 -2.82
N GLU A 7 0.43 12.17 -3.01
CA GLU A 7 1.03 11.28 -3.99
C GLU A 7 0.65 11.71 -5.39
N SER A 8 1.45 11.29 -6.36
CA SER A 8 1.18 11.60 -7.75
C SER A 8 -0.16 11.02 -8.19
N GLN A 9 -0.67 11.55 -9.29
CA GLN A 9 -1.91 11.01 -9.84
C GLN A 9 -1.75 9.53 -10.18
N GLU A 10 -0.56 9.13 -10.63
CA GLU A 10 -0.33 7.73 -10.96
C GLU A 10 -0.49 6.83 -9.77
N VAL A 11 0.03 7.25 -8.62
CA VAL A 11 -0.10 6.45 -7.41
C VAL A 11 -1.55 6.39 -6.97
N GLN A 12 -2.28 7.49 -7.10
CA GLN A 12 -3.70 7.50 -6.76
C GLN A 12 -4.49 6.59 -7.69
N ASP A 13 -4.13 6.55 -8.96
CA ASP A 13 -4.78 5.66 -9.92
C ASP A 13 -4.50 4.20 -9.58
N TYR A 14 -3.27 3.88 -9.20
CA TYR A 14 -2.94 2.53 -8.77
C TYR A 14 -3.73 2.16 -7.52
N ALA A 15 -3.83 3.07 -6.58
CA ALA A 15 -4.57 2.79 -5.36
C ALA A 15 -6.03 2.48 -5.67
N ALA A 16 -6.63 3.22 -6.58
CA ALA A 16 -8.01 2.97 -6.97
C ALA A 16 -8.15 1.59 -7.61
N ALA A 17 -7.18 1.22 -8.46
CA ALA A 17 -7.22 -0.08 -9.12
C ALA A 17 -7.11 -1.21 -8.11
N TYR A 18 -6.17 -1.09 -7.18
CA TYR A 18 -5.98 -2.14 -6.19
C TYR A 18 -7.13 -2.21 -5.20
N SER A 19 -7.76 -1.07 -4.90
CA SER A 19 -8.93 -1.06 -4.04
C SER A 19 -10.10 -1.80 -4.67
N ALA A 20 -10.17 -1.80 -6.00
CA ALA A 20 -11.22 -2.50 -6.71
C ALA A 20 -11.02 -4.00 -6.79
N MET A 21 -9.80 -4.46 -6.50
CA MET A 21 -9.49 -5.89 -6.50
C MET A 21 -9.94 -6.53 -5.19
N LYS A 22 -10.04 -7.84 -5.21
CA LYS A 22 -10.18 -8.56 -3.96
C LYS A 22 -8.90 -8.38 -3.14
N PRO A 23 -9.03 -8.14 -1.84
CA PRO A 23 -7.84 -7.88 -1.01
C PRO A 23 -6.76 -8.94 -1.14
N LYS A 24 -7.15 -10.19 -1.27
CA LYS A 24 -6.21 -11.29 -1.39
C LYS A 24 -5.38 -11.17 -2.66
N GLN A 25 -6.02 -10.75 -3.75
CA GLN A 25 -5.33 -10.59 -5.02
C GLN A 25 -4.38 -9.40 -4.97
N ALA A 26 -4.83 -8.30 -4.41
CA ALA A 26 -3.97 -7.13 -4.26
C ALA A 26 -2.79 -7.45 -3.35
N ALA A 27 -3.02 -8.16 -2.27
CA ALA A 27 -1.96 -8.55 -1.35
C ALA A 27 -0.91 -9.39 -2.05
N ALA A 28 -1.34 -10.33 -2.89
CA ALA A 28 -0.40 -11.17 -3.62
C ALA A 28 0.50 -10.34 -4.54
N ILE A 29 -0.07 -9.32 -5.18
CA ILE A 29 0.72 -8.45 -6.05
C ILE A 29 1.73 -7.66 -5.22
N PHE A 30 1.30 -7.08 -4.11
CA PHE A 30 2.21 -6.32 -3.27
C PHE A 30 3.34 -7.19 -2.73
N GLU A 31 3.06 -8.45 -2.45
CA GLU A 31 4.08 -9.36 -1.95
C GLU A 31 5.15 -9.65 -3.00
N GLN A 32 4.83 -9.47 -4.28
CA GLN A 32 5.80 -9.65 -5.35
C GLN A 32 6.70 -8.43 -5.51
N MET A 33 6.37 -7.33 -4.87
CA MET A 33 7.10 -6.08 -5.02
C MET A 33 8.22 -5.96 -3.99
N THR A 34 8.98 -7.03 -3.80
CA THR A 34 9.98 -7.07 -2.74
C THR A 34 11.08 -6.03 -2.91
N ASN A 35 11.36 -5.62 -4.15
CA ASN A 35 12.36 -4.59 -4.39
C ASN A 35 11.76 -3.18 -4.46
N ASN A 36 10.44 -3.08 -4.31
CA ASN A 36 9.74 -1.81 -4.44
C ASN A 36 8.69 -1.66 -3.35
N LEU A 37 9.04 -2.05 -2.13
CA LEU A 37 8.09 -1.92 -1.03
C LEU A 37 7.74 -0.46 -0.75
N ASP A 38 8.64 0.46 -1.10
CA ASP A 38 8.33 1.88 -0.99
C ASP A 38 7.11 2.25 -1.83
N LEU A 39 7.05 1.74 -3.05
CA LEU A 39 5.91 2.01 -3.91
C LEU A 39 4.65 1.38 -3.35
N ALA A 40 4.75 0.15 -2.87
CA ALA A 40 3.60 -0.50 -2.25
C ALA A 40 3.08 0.31 -1.07
N ALA A 41 3.99 0.82 -0.25
CA ALA A 41 3.61 1.63 0.90
C ALA A 41 2.93 2.92 0.47
N ARG A 42 3.43 3.56 -0.57
CA ARG A 42 2.83 4.80 -1.07
C ARG A 42 1.42 4.55 -1.59
N ILE A 43 1.23 3.46 -2.32
CA ILE A 43 -0.08 3.11 -2.85
C ILE A 43 -1.06 2.84 -1.70
N LEU A 44 -0.64 2.04 -0.73
CA LEU A 44 -1.50 1.71 0.40
C LEU A 44 -1.84 2.95 1.23
N LYS A 45 -0.91 3.87 1.32
CA LYS A 45 -1.09 5.04 2.17
C LYS A 45 -2.23 5.93 1.70
N VAL A 46 -2.50 5.97 0.40
CA VAL A 46 -3.59 6.80 -0.12
C VAL A 46 -4.91 6.08 -0.18
N MET A 47 -4.97 4.82 0.24
CA MET A 47 -6.22 4.08 0.32
C MET A 47 -6.96 4.42 1.60
N SER A 48 -8.26 4.10 1.63
CA SER A 48 -9.01 4.19 2.86
C SER A 48 -8.46 3.19 3.87
N ALA A 49 -8.69 3.45 5.14
CA ALA A 49 -8.22 2.56 6.19
C ALA A 49 -8.83 1.18 6.05
N ASP A 50 -10.08 1.10 5.62
CA ASP A 50 -10.75 -0.19 5.45
C ASP A 50 -10.09 -1.03 4.36
N ASP A 51 -9.84 -0.42 3.21
CA ASP A 51 -9.20 -1.14 2.10
C ASP A 51 -7.78 -1.53 2.45
N ARG A 52 -7.05 -0.60 3.05
CA ARG A 52 -5.67 -0.84 3.46
C ARG A 52 -5.59 -2.00 4.44
N GLY A 53 -6.47 -1.97 5.43
CA GLY A 53 -6.50 -3.01 6.45
C GLY A 53 -6.82 -4.37 5.87
N ALA A 54 -7.77 -4.42 4.95
CA ALA A 54 -8.15 -5.69 4.33
C ALA A 54 -6.98 -6.27 3.54
N ILE A 55 -6.25 -5.43 2.81
CA ILE A 55 -5.12 -5.89 2.02
C ILE A 55 -3.95 -6.31 2.91
N LEU A 56 -3.62 -5.48 3.90
CA LEU A 56 -2.55 -5.84 4.82
C LEU A 56 -2.87 -7.10 5.60
N GLY A 57 -4.13 -7.28 5.97
CA GLY A 57 -4.55 -8.47 6.69
C GLY A 57 -4.45 -9.73 5.86
N ALA A 58 -4.48 -9.60 4.54
CA ALA A 58 -4.36 -10.75 3.64
C ALA A 58 -2.92 -11.05 3.25
N MET A 59 -1.97 -10.19 3.64
CA MET A 59 -0.58 -10.37 3.31
C MET A 59 0.14 -11.27 4.30
N ASN A 60 1.28 -11.79 3.87
CA ASN A 60 2.27 -12.36 4.77
C ASN A 60 2.61 -11.31 5.83
N SER A 61 2.61 -11.71 7.09
CA SER A 61 2.76 -10.75 8.18
C SER A 61 4.11 -10.05 8.17
N GLU A 62 5.16 -10.71 7.71
CA GLU A 62 6.48 -10.07 7.63
C GLU A 62 6.49 -8.96 6.61
N VAL A 63 5.86 -9.20 5.46
CA VAL A 63 5.79 -8.19 4.42
C VAL A 63 4.92 -7.04 4.87
N ALA A 64 3.78 -7.34 5.48
CA ALA A 64 2.89 -6.32 5.99
C ALA A 64 3.60 -5.44 7.00
N ALA A 65 4.40 -6.03 7.88
CA ALA A 65 5.15 -5.28 8.88
C ALA A 65 6.18 -4.36 8.24
N LYS A 66 6.88 -4.86 7.23
CA LYS A 66 7.87 -4.03 6.54
C LYS A 66 7.23 -2.84 5.87
N ILE A 67 6.09 -3.08 5.21
CA ILE A 67 5.38 -2.00 4.54
C ILE A 67 4.87 -0.98 5.55
N THR A 68 4.34 -1.45 6.66
CA THR A 68 3.83 -0.57 7.71
C THR A 68 4.94 0.34 8.24
N LYS A 69 6.13 -0.21 8.43
CA LYS A 69 7.25 0.58 8.92
C LYS A 69 7.69 1.63 7.92
N ILE A 70 7.55 1.33 6.63
CA ILE A 70 7.87 2.32 5.60
C ILE A 70 6.84 3.44 5.63
N MET A 71 5.56 3.09 5.82
CA MET A 71 4.51 4.09 5.88
C MET A 71 4.67 5.00 7.11
N ASP A 72 5.16 4.44 8.20
CA ASP A 72 5.35 5.20 9.43
C ASP A 72 6.64 4.75 10.10
N PRO A 73 7.76 5.38 9.74
CA PRO A 73 9.07 4.95 10.26
C PRO A 73 9.20 5.05 11.76
N GLU A 74 8.33 5.80 12.42
CA GLU A 74 8.39 5.97 13.87
C GLU A 74 7.51 4.98 14.61
N TYR A 75 6.82 4.14 13.89
CA TYR A 75 5.89 3.20 14.50
C TYR A 75 6.57 2.15 15.37
#